data_a55fff8901cd5690c5a8bba26d56ad4b
#
_entry.id   a55fff8901cd5690c5a8bba26d56ad4b
#
_cell.length_a   1.000
_cell.length_b   1.000
_cell.length_c   1.000
_cell.angle_alpha   90.00
_cell.angle_beta   90.00
_cell.angle_gamma   90.00
#
_symmetry.space_group_name_H-M   'P 1'
#
loop_
_entity.id
_entity.type
_entity.pdbx_description
1 polymer ?
#
loop_
_entity_poly.entity_id
_entity_poly.type
_entity_poly.pdbx_seq_one_letter_code
_entity_poly.pdbx_strand_id
1 'polypeptide(L)'
;MLEKQPDIDAVALCMPPQHRYQAAHAALTAGKHVFMEKPPGATLSEVADLEKLAQAKGVTLFASWHSRHAPAVQVMKAFLARHAPTRVEVIWKEDVRHWHPGQEWIWEAGGLGVFDPGINALSIVTEILPNAMFLKSGVLEFPANRDAPIAADLHFTDATGLAAHAAFDWRQTGKQSWEINVTTDAGELRMADGGAKLWIAGVAQELPEEGEYPSLYRHFASLVNSGRSDVDLSPLRHVADAFMLGKRKEVDAFES
;
A
#
# COMPACT_ATOMS: atom_id res chain seq x y z
N MET A 1 -8.67 18.36 -22.47
CA MET A 1 -9.19 17.04 -22.90
C MET A 1 -10.56 16.78 -22.25
N LEU A 2 -10.68 16.80 -20.91
CA LEU A 2 -11.91 16.44 -20.18
C LEU A 2 -13.13 17.31 -20.50
N GLU A 3 -12.94 18.60 -20.73
CA GLU A 3 -14.00 19.52 -21.15
C GLU A 3 -14.62 19.17 -22.51
N LYS A 4 -13.88 18.44 -23.36
CA LYS A 4 -14.33 17.99 -24.68
C LYS A 4 -14.92 16.57 -24.68
N GLN A 5 -15.01 15.96 -23.51
CA GLN A 5 -15.48 14.59 -23.29
C GLN A 5 -16.52 14.60 -22.15
N PRO A 6 -17.71 15.17 -22.38
CA PRO A 6 -18.73 15.29 -21.33
C PRO A 6 -19.21 13.93 -20.82
N ASP A 7 -19.15 12.89 -21.65
CA ASP A 7 -19.64 11.54 -21.36
C ASP A 7 -18.70 10.72 -20.44
N ILE A 8 -17.52 11.27 -20.09
CA ILE A 8 -16.63 10.66 -19.11
C ILE A 8 -17.07 11.08 -17.71
N ASP A 9 -17.47 10.14 -16.86
CA ASP A 9 -17.85 10.41 -15.47
C ASP A 9 -16.68 10.25 -14.50
N ALA A 10 -15.74 9.36 -14.80
CA ALA A 10 -14.62 9.03 -13.94
C ALA A 10 -13.31 8.87 -14.71
N VAL A 11 -12.18 9.14 -14.02
CA VAL A 11 -10.82 9.02 -14.56
C VAL A 11 -9.99 8.13 -13.65
N ALA A 12 -9.30 7.14 -14.23
CA ALA A 12 -8.30 6.35 -13.54
C ALA A 12 -6.89 6.90 -13.83
N LEU A 13 -6.12 7.14 -12.79
CA LEU A 13 -4.77 7.71 -12.86
C LEU A 13 -3.73 6.66 -12.48
N CYS A 14 -3.07 6.09 -13.50
CA CYS A 14 -2.10 5.00 -13.35
C CYS A 14 -0.65 5.43 -13.59
N MET A 15 -0.40 6.72 -13.84
CA MET A 15 0.95 7.27 -14.02
C MET A 15 1.74 7.26 -12.69
N PRO A 16 3.08 7.41 -12.73
CA PRO A 16 3.91 7.57 -11.54
C PRO A 16 3.39 8.65 -10.59
N PRO A 17 3.50 8.48 -9.27
CA PRO A 17 2.89 9.37 -8.28
C PRO A 17 3.34 10.82 -8.41
N GLN A 18 4.59 11.09 -8.85
CA GLN A 18 5.14 12.44 -9.04
C GLN A 18 4.34 13.29 -10.06
N HIS A 19 3.64 12.65 -10.99
CA HIS A 19 2.86 13.32 -12.03
C HIS A 19 1.35 13.29 -11.79
N ARG A 20 0.92 12.69 -10.69
CA ARG A 20 -0.50 12.37 -10.46
C ARG A 20 -1.31 13.56 -9.96
N TYR A 21 -0.72 14.41 -9.11
CA TYR A 21 -1.42 15.54 -8.49
C TYR A 21 -2.10 16.44 -9.53
N GLN A 22 -1.35 16.89 -10.54
CA GLN A 22 -1.87 17.82 -11.55
C GLN A 22 -3.04 17.21 -12.36
N ALA A 23 -2.91 15.93 -12.73
CA ALA A 23 -3.95 15.22 -13.45
C ALA A 23 -5.22 15.03 -12.59
N ALA A 24 -5.04 14.65 -11.33
CA ALA A 24 -6.14 14.51 -10.37
C ALA A 24 -6.85 15.84 -10.12
N HIS A 25 -6.09 16.91 -9.87
CA HIS A 25 -6.62 18.25 -9.66
C HIS A 25 -7.44 18.74 -10.87
N ALA A 26 -6.94 18.53 -12.08
CA ALA A 26 -7.66 18.91 -13.30
C ALA A 26 -8.97 18.10 -13.47
N ALA A 27 -8.94 16.79 -13.19
CA ALA A 27 -10.12 15.94 -13.27
C ALA A 27 -11.18 16.32 -12.23
N LEU A 28 -10.80 16.50 -10.97
CA LEU A 28 -11.69 16.94 -9.89
C LEU A 28 -12.29 18.33 -10.17
N THR A 29 -11.46 19.27 -10.68
CA THR A 29 -11.92 20.62 -11.06
C THR A 29 -12.97 20.55 -12.17
N ALA A 30 -12.83 19.62 -13.11
CA ALA A 30 -13.79 19.35 -14.18
C ALA A 30 -15.03 18.56 -13.70
N GLY A 31 -15.19 18.30 -12.40
CA GLY A 31 -16.33 17.58 -11.84
C GLY A 31 -16.32 16.07 -12.13
N LYS A 32 -15.15 15.47 -12.35
CA LYS A 32 -15.02 14.03 -12.62
C LYS A 32 -14.63 13.29 -11.34
N HIS A 33 -15.16 12.07 -11.16
CA HIS A 33 -14.70 11.15 -10.12
C HIS A 33 -13.29 10.68 -10.45
N VAL A 34 -12.45 10.46 -9.43
CA VAL A 34 -11.05 10.09 -9.64
C VAL A 34 -10.70 8.83 -8.87
N PHE A 35 -10.18 7.85 -9.60
CA PHE A 35 -9.54 6.65 -9.09
C PHE A 35 -8.02 6.84 -9.20
N MET A 36 -7.32 6.79 -8.07
CA MET A 36 -5.86 6.94 -8.03
C MET A 36 -5.21 5.59 -7.73
N GLU A 37 -4.34 5.12 -8.61
CA GLU A 37 -3.50 3.96 -8.31
C GLU A 37 -2.57 4.23 -7.13
N LYS A 38 -2.13 3.14 -6.48
CA LYS A 38 -1.17 3.20 -5.37
C LYS A 38 0.23 3.65 -5.87
N PRO A 39 0.96 4.38 -5.01
CA PRO A 39 0.46 5.20 -3.92
C PRO A 39 -0.37 6.38 -4.47
N PRO A 40 -1.34 6.91 -3.73
CA PRO A 40 -2.28 7.89 -4.27
C PRO A 40 -1.65 9.22 -4.70
N GLY A 41 -0.46 9.51 -4.25
CA GLY A 41 0.33 10.72 -4.60
C GLY A 41 1.77 10.58 -4.15
N ALA A 42 2.61 11.54 -4.51
CA ALA A 42 4.00 11.59 -4.10
C ALA A 42 4.15 12.03 -2.63
N THR A 43 3.23 12.83 -2.12
CA THR A 43 3.24 13.34 -0.74
C THR A 43 1.86 13.26 -0.09
N LEU A 44 1.85 13.18 1.25
CA LEU A 44 0.62 13.24 2.05
C LEU A 44 -0.14 14.55 1.83
N SER A 45 0.58 15.66 1.67
CA SER A 45 0.00 16.99 1.51
C SER A 45 -0.75 17.14 0.18
N GLU A 46 -0.21 16.59 -0.91
CA GLU A 46 -0.89 16.57 -2.22
C GLU A 46 -2.22 15.84 -2.15
N VAL A 47 -2.23 14.65 -1.53
CA VAL A 47 -3.47 13.86 -1.45
C VAL A 47 -4.49 14.51 -0.53
N ALA A 48 -4.05 15.12 0.58
CA ALA A 48 -4.94 15.86 1.48
C ALA A 48 -5.57 17.10 0.81
N ASP A 49 -4.87 17.75 -0.12
CA ASP A 49 -5.41 18.87 -0.91
C ASP A 49 -6.44 18.36 -1.93
N LEU A 50 -6.13 17.27 -2.64
CA LEU A 50 -7.07 16.63 -3.57
C LEU A 50 -8.36 16.17 -2.88
N GLU A 51 -8.26 15.64 -1.64
CA GLU A 51 -9.43 15.25 -0.85
C GLU A 51 -10.36 16.43 -0.56
N LYS A 52 -9.79 17.57 -0.14
CA LYS A 52 -10.56 18.81 0.06
C LYS A 52 -11.21 19.29 -1.23
N LEU A 53 -10.49 19.23 -2.35
CA LEU A 53 -11.02 19.62 -3.65
C LEU A 53 -12.17 18.69 -4.07
N ALA A 54 -12.02 17.38 -3.93
CA ALA A 54 -13.07 16.41 -4.22
C ALA A 54 -14.34 16.68 -3.40
N GLN A 55 -14.18 16.94 -2.10
CA GLN A 55 -15.28 17.31 -1.21
C GLN A 55 -15.96 18.62 -1.67
N ALA A 56 -15.18 19.64 -1.99
CA ALA A 56 -15.72 20.93 -2.46
C ALA A 56 -16.46 20.82 -3.80
N LYS A 57 -16.07 19.86 -4.66
CA LYS A 57 -16.71 19.61 -5.96
C LYS A 57 -17.85 18.59 -5.90
N GLY A 58 -18.06 17.92 -4.77
CA GLY A 58 -19.09 16.89 -4.62
C GLY A 58 -18.82 15.65 -5.48
N VAL A 59 -17.55 15.32 -5.72
CA VAL A 59 -17.13 14.16 -6.51
C VAL A 59 -16.32 13.18 -5.67
N THR A 60 -16.27 11.94 -6.11
CA THR A 60 -15.55 10.86 -5.44
C THR A 60 -14.06 10.93 -5.74
N LEU A 61 -13.24 10.86 -4.71
CA LEU A 61 -11.81 10.55 -4.78
C LEU A 61 -11.55 9.21 -4.10
N PHE A 62 -10.83 8.31 -4.78
CA PHE A 62 -10.52 6.98 -4.26
C PHE A 62 -9.03 6.68 -4.37
N ALA A 63 -8.41 6.32 -3.25
CA ALA A 63 -7.05 5.81 -3.17
C ALA A 63 -7.08 4.29 -3.26
N SER A 64 -6.70 3.72 -4.40
CA SER A 64 -6.85 2.31 -4.70
C SER A 64 -5.76 1.45 -4.06
N TRP A 65 -5.95 1.04 -2.83
CA TRP A 65 -5.11 0.04 -2.18
C TRP A 65 -5.53 -1.36 -2.62
N HIS A 66 -5.16 -1.78 -3.85
CA HIS A 66 -5.64 -3.02 -4.46
C HIS A 66 -5.40 -4.24 -3.57
N SER A 67 -4.25 -4.33 -2.89
CA SER A 67 -3.91 -5.48 -2.04
C SER A 67 -4.84 -5.65 -0.82
N ARG A 68 -5.59 -4.62 -0.41
CA ARG A 68 -6.66 -4.76 0.60
C ARG A 68 -7.83 -5.62 0.12
N HIS A 69 -7.95 -5.79 -1.19
CA HIS A 69 -8.97 -6.60 -1.83
C HIS A 69 -8.52 -8.04 -2.11
N ALA A 70 -7.31 -8.42 -1.67
CA ALA A 70 -6.86 -9.80 -1.75
C ALA A 70 -7.76 -10.73 -0.90
N PRO A 71 -8.05 -11.96 -1.36
CA PRO A 71 -9.07 -12.82 -0.75
C PRO A 71 -8.90 -13.08 0.74
N ALA A 72 -7.66 -13.19 1.23
CA ALA A 72 -7.36 -13.45 2.64
C ALA A 72 -7.64 -12.26 3.57
N VAL A 73 -7.63 -11.03 3.06
CA VAL A 73 -7.57 -9.81 3.89
C VAL A 73 -8.81 -9.66 4.78
N GLN A 74 -10.01 -9.79 4.22
CA GLN A 74 -11.23 -9.64 5.00
C GLN A 74 -11.44 -10.79 5.99
N VAL A 75 -10.96 -12.00 5.67
CA VAL A 75 -10.98 -13.16 6.60
C VAL A 75 -10.07 -12.89 7.80
N MET A 76 -8.84 -12.42 7.55
CA MET A 76 -7.90 -12.03 8.61
C MET A 76 -8.45 -10.88 9.46
N LYS A 77 -9.00 -9.84 8.84
CA LYS A 77 -9.61 -8.70 9.54
C LYS A 77 -10.72 -9.16 10.48
N ALA A 78 -11.64 -10.01 9.99
CA ALA A 78 -12.73 -10.55 10.80
C ALA A 78 -12.25 -11.43 11.95
N PHE A 79 -11.15 -12.15 11.77
CA PHE A 79 -10.51 -12.93 12.85
C PHE A 79 -9.88 -12.03 13.90
N LEU A 80 -9.06 -11.05 13.48
CA LEU A 80 -8.35 -10.12 14.37
C LEU A 80 -9.28 -9.13 15.10
N ALA A 81 -10.49 -8.93 14.63
CA ALA A 81 -11.52 -8.19 15.37
C ALA A 81 -11.97 -8.91 16.66
N ARG A 82 -11.70 -10.23 16.77
CA ARG A 82 -12.11 -11.09 17.90
C ARG A 82 -10.95 -11.65 18.71
N HIS A 83 -9.73 -11.62 18.14
CA HIS A 83 -8.53 -12.22 18.70
C HIS A 83 -7.40 -11.20 18.66
N ALA A 84 -6.91 -10.80 19.84
CA ALA A 84 -5.91 -9.76 19.96
C ALA A 84 -4.56 -10.16 19.34
N PRO A 85 -4.02 -9.40 18.37
CA PRO A 85 -2.69 -9.64 17.86
C PRO A 85 -1.63 -9.28 18.90
N THR A 86 -0.62 -10.13 19.07
CA THR A 86 0.53 -9.90 19.97
C THR A 86 1.83 -9.69 19.21
N ARG A 87 1.93 -10.24 17.99
CA ARG A 87 3.07 -10.08 17.11
C ARG A 87 2.62 -10.07 15.66
N VAL A 88 3.25 -9.22 14.86
CA VAL A 88 3.11 -9.19 13.38
C VAL A 88 4.49 -9.29 12.75
N GLU A 89 4.64 -10.14 11.75
CA GLU A 89 5.85 -10.29 10.96
C GLU A 89 5.49 -10.18 9.49
N VAL A 90 6.03 -9.18 8.81
CA VAL A 90 5.85 -8.94 7.37
C VAL A 90 7.16 -9.26 6.65
N ILE A 91 7.10 -10.16 5.68
CA ILE A 91 8.22 -10.50 4.80
C ILE A 91 7.74 -10.23 3.37
N TRP A 92 8.23 -9.12 2.78
CA TRP A 92 7.84 -8.73 1.43
C TRP A 92 9.09 -8.48 0.60
N LYS A 93 9.49 -9.52 -0.12
CA LYS A 93 10.77 -9.57 -0.84
C LYS A 93 10.56 -10.09 -2.24
N GLU A 94 11.12 -9.36 -3.21
CA GLU A 94 11.01 -9.69 -4.63
C GLU A 94 12.25 -9.23 -5.41
N ASP A 95 12.32 -9.57 -6.69
CA ASP A 95 13.37 -9.11 -7.58
C ASP A 95 12.88 -7.92 -8.40
N VAL A 96 13.43 -6.74 -8.15
CA VAL A 96 13.08 -5.51 -8.88
C VAL A 96 13.34 -5.65 -10.39
N ARG A 97 14.35 -6.39 -10.80
CA ARG A 97 14.68 -6.60 -12.22
C ARG A 97 13.61 -7.40 -12.96
N HIS A 98 12.85 -8.23 -12.23
CA HIS A 98 11.75 -9.00 -12.77
C HIS A 98 10.46 -8.19 -12.84
N TRP A 99 10.14 -7.41 -11.76
CA TRP A 99 8.86 -6.74 -11.62
C TRP A 99 8.84 -5.32 -12.18
N HIS A 100 10.00 -4.65 -12.21
CA HIS A 100 10.13 -3.25 -12.63
C HIS A 100 11.25 -3.03 -13.66
N PRO A 101 11.35 -3.85 -14.73
CA PRO A 101 12.44 -3.73 -15.70
C PRO A 101 12.43 -2.35 -16.36
N GLY A 102 13.55 -1.63 -16.28
CA GLY A 102 13.75 -0.32 -16.92
C GLY A 102 12.94 0.84 -16.34
N GLN A 103 12.34 0.69 -15.17
CA GLN A 103 11.59 1.76 -14.51
C GLN A 103 12.52 2.60 -13.63
N GLU A 104 13.29 3.52 -14.22
CA GLU A 104 14.27 4.33 -13.49
C GLU A 104 13.62 5.27 -12.47
N TRP A 105 12.40 5.76 -12.71
CA TRP A 105 11.69 6.70 -11.82
C TRP A 105 11.52 6.19 -10.38
N ILE A 106 11.49 4.86 -10.17
CA ILE A 106 11.35 4.28 -8.83
C ILE A 106 12.58 4.50 -7.96
N TRP A 107 13.74 4.74 -8.58
CA TRP A 107 15.02 4.97 -7.93
C TRP A 107 15.35 6.44 -7.69
N GLU A 108 14.59 7.35 -8.30
CA GLU A 108 14.78 8.79 -8.18
C GLU A 108 14.17 9.32 -6.87
N ALA A 109 14.54 10.57 -6.50
CA ALA A 109 13.89 11.27 -5.40
C ALA A 109 12.38 11.44 -5.71
N GLY A 110 11.52 11.01 -4.80
CA GLY A 110 10.07 10.92 -5.01
C GLY A 110 9.59 9.59 -5.58
N GLY A 111 10.49 8.73 -6.07
CA GLY A 111 10.26 7.30 -6.22
C GLY A 111 10.32 6.61 -4.86
N LEU A 112 9.63 5.50 -4.72
CA LEU A 112 9.49 4.85 -3.42
C LEU A 112 10.56 3.79 -3.14
N GLY A 113 11.36 3.39 -4.15
CA GLY A 113 12.27 2.26 -4.01
C GLY A 113 11.51 1.03 -3.54
N VAL A 114 12.09 0.27 -2.63
CA VAL A 114 11.50 -0.96 -2.07
C VAL A 114 10.10 -0.77 -1.46
N PHE A 115 9.71 0.46 -1.17
CA PHE A 115 8.35 0.74 -0.71
C PHE A 115 7.30 0.69 -1.83
N ASP A 116 7.68 0.64 -3.10
CA ASP A 116 6.69 0.47 -4.16
C ASP A 116 5.90 -0.86 -4.02
N PRO A 117 6.53 -2.04 -3.85
CA PRO A 117 5.83 -3.24 -3.41
C PRO A 117 5.56 -3.28 -1.91
N GLY A 118 6.44 -2.75 -1.07
CA GLY A 118 6.30 -2.79 0.39
C GLY A 118 5.04 -2.08 0.90
N ILE A 119 4.57 -1.05 0.19
CA ILE A 119 3.35 -0.32 0.56
C ILE A 119 2.09 -1.19 0.39
N ASN A 120 2.14 -2.22 -0.46
CA ASN A 120 1.06 -3.20 -0.58
C ASN A 120 0.90 -3.97 0.74
N ALA A 121 2.01 -4.47 1.31
CA ALA A 121 1.99 -5.12 2.62
C ALA A 121 1.52 -4.16 3.72
N LEU A 122 2.02 -2.91 3.73
CA LEU A 122 1.56 -1.89 4.69
C LEU A 122 0.06 -1.61 4.54
N SER A 123 -0.47 -1.60 3.32
CA SER A 123 -1.90 -1.41 3.08
C SER A 123 -2.74 -2.54 3.66
N ILE A 124 -2.27 -3.78 3.56
CA ILE A 124 -2.92 -4.94 4.18
C ILE A 124 -2.86 -4.84 5.71
N VAL A 125 -1.68 -4.60 6.27
CA VAL A 125 -1.49 -4.55 7.73
C VAL A 125 -2.34 -3.45 8.37
N THR A 126 -2.39 -2.26 7.76
CA THR A 126 -3.25 -1.17 8.25
C THR A 126 -4.74 -1.45 8.11
N GLU A 127 -5.15 -2.34 7.21
CA GLU A 127 -6.54 -2.77 7.03
C GLU A 127 -6.96 -3.83 8.05
N ILE A 128 -6.07 -4.80 8.36
CA ILE A 128 -6.43 -5.95 9.19
C ILE A 128 -6.26 -5.71 10.68
N LEU A 129 -5.35 -4.82 11.09
CA LEU A 129 -5.09 -4.57 12.51
C LEU A 129 -6.19 -3.71 13.15
N PRO A 130 -6.64 -4.07 14.37
CA PRO A 130 -7.70 -3.32 15.06
C PRO A 130 -7.26 -1.94 15.53
N ASN A 131 -5.96 -1.74 15.78
CA ASN A 131 -5.40 -0.49 16.25
C ASN A 131 -4.42 0.10 15.24
N ALA A 132 -4.37 1.43 15.18
CA ALA A 132 -3.35 2.12 14.41
C ALA A 132 -1.96 1.86 14.98
N MET A 133 -1.04 1.45 14.13
CA MET A 133 0.37 1.29 14.50
C MET A 133 1.18 2.55 14.16
N PHE A 134 2.36 2.67 14.77
CA PHE A 134 3.32 3.73 14.50
C PHE A 134 4.76 3.20 14.52
N LEU A 135 5.62 3.82 13.72
CA LEU A 135 7.02 3.42 13.58
C LEU A 135 7.82 3.76 14.86
N LYS A 136 8.59 2.81 15.34
CA LYS A 136 9.53 2.96 16.46
C LYS A 136 10.96 3.17 16.00
N SER A 137 11.37 2.43 15.01
CA SER A 137 12.72 2.48 14.43
C SER A 137 12.74 1.79 13.08
N GLY A 138 13.74 2.10 12.27
CA GLY A 138 13.97 1.40 11.01
C GLY A 138 15.38 1.64 10.48
N VAL A 139 15.76 0.81 9.52
CA VAL A 139 16.96 0.95 8.71
C VAL A 139 16.55 0.89 7.25
N LEU A 140 16.99 1.85 6.46
CA LEU A 140 16.77 1.93 5.03
C LEU A 140 18.12 1.76 4.32
N GLU A 141 18.26 0.73 3.49
CA GLU A 141 19.46 0.49 2.70
C GLU A 141 19.35 1.16 1.34
N PHE A 142 20.28 2.07 1.07
CA PHE A 142 20.35 2.82 -0.18
C PHE A 142 21.56 2.36 -1.00
N PRO A 143 21.40 1.88 -2.24
CA PRO A 143 22.52 1.66 -3.13
C PRO A 143 23.28 2.97 -3.36
N ALA A 144 24.62 2.91 -3.42
CA ALA A 144 25.47 4.09 -3.59
C ALA A 144 25.16 4.91 -4.86
N ASN A 145 24.52 4.29 -5.85
CA ASN A 145 24.13 4.91 -7.14
C ASN A 145 22.61 5.18 -7.26
N ARG A 146 21.84 5.17 -6.17
CA ARG A 146 20.37 5.35 -6.20
C ARG A 146 19.90 6.29 -5.08
N ASP A 147 18.82 7.03 -5.33
CA ASP A 147 18.24 7.97 -4.36
C ASP A 147 17.11 7.35 -3.52
N ALA A 148 16.63 6.15 -3.87
CA ALA A 148 15.60 5.43 -3.15
C ALA A 148 16.14 4.11 -2.55
N PRO A 149 15.56 3.61 -1.44
CA PRO A 149 16.07 2.43 -0.76
C PRO A 149 15.75 1.13 -1.51
N ILE A 150 16.71 0.19 -1.48
CA ILE A 150 16.55 -1.17 -2.04
C ILE A 150 16.04 -2.16 -0.99
N ALA A 151 16.22 -1.86 0.29
CA ALA A 151 15.71 -2.67 1.40
C ALA A 151 15.29 -1.78 2.57
N ALA A 152 14.35 -2.26 3.36
CA ALA A 152 13.92 -1.62 4.59
C ALA A 152 13.64 -2.67 5.68
N ASP A 153 14.12 -2.41 6.88
CA ASP A 153 13.87 -3.17 8.10
C ASP A 153 13.18 -2.22 9.09
N LEU A 154 11.92 -2.48 9.42
CA LEU A 154 11.05 -1.54 10.13
C LEU A 154 10.41 -2.19 11.34
N HIS A 155 10.47 -1.51 12.49
CA HIS A 155 9.83 -1.94 13.73
C HIS A 155 8.71 -0.97 14.12
N PHE A 156 7.50 -1.50 14.26
CA PHE A 156 6.32 -0.75 14.66
C PHE A 156 5.78 -1.25 16.00
N THR A 157 4.93 -0.44 16.59
CA THR A 157 4.10 -0.80 17.75
C THR A 157 2.76 -0.08 17.64
N ASP A 158 1.84 -0.40 18.54
CA ASP A 158 0.58 0.33 18.74
C ASP A 158 0.45 0.78 20.20
N ALA A 159 -0.69 1.35 20.57
CA ALA A 159 -0.97 1.80 21.95
C ALA A 159 -1.04 0.64 22.96
N THR A 160 -1.20 -0.60 22.51
CA THR A 160 -1.27 -1.79 23.37
C THR A 160 0.09 -2.46 23.56
N GLY A 161 1.13 -2.02 22.84
CA GLY A 161 2.46 -2.62 22.88
C GLY A 161 2.68 -3.76 21.89
N LEU A 162 1.85 -3.85 20.84
CA LEU A 162 2.04 -4.80 19.74
C LEU A 162 3.48 -4.75 19.21
N ALA A 163 4.12 -5.90 19.05
CA ALA A 163 5.40 -6.03 18.37
C ALA A 163 5.17 -6.31 16.88
N ALA A 164 5.44 -5.34 16.00
CA ALA A 164 5.31 -5.53 14.57
C ALA A 164 6.64 -5.22 13.86
N HIS A 165 7.05 -6.12 12.97
CA HIS A 165 8.27 -6.04 12.19
C HIS A 165 7.93 -6.18 10.71
N ALA A 166 8.57 -5.38 9.85
CA ALA A 166 8.44 -5.51 8.40
C ALA A 166 9.83 -5.48 7.74
N ALA A 167 10.13 -6.54 7.00
CA ALA A 167 11.35 -6.71 6.21
C ALA A 167 11.01 -6.65 4.72
N PHE A 168 11.48 -5.62 4.05
CA PHE A 168 11.34 -5.39 2.61
C PHE A 168 12.70 -5.53 1.93
N ASP A 169 12.77 -6.23 0.80
CA ASP A 169 14.01 -6.36 0.03
C ASP A 169 13.70 -6.57 -1.46
N TRP A 170 14.34 -5.79 -2.30
CA TRP A 170 14.18 -5.85 -3.76
C TRP A 170 15.27 -6.67 -4.48
N ARG A 171 16.14 -7.33 -3.71
CA ARG A 171 17.25 -8.14 -4.23
C ARG A 171 16.93 -9.64 -4.28
N GLN A 172 15.75 -10.07 -3.83
CA GLN A 172 15.43 -11.49 -3.72
C GLN A 172 15.22 -12.12 -5.11
N THR A 173 16.19 -12.92 -5.53
CA THR A 173 16.07 -13.74 -6.75
C THR A 173 15.31 -15.05 -6.46
N GLY A 174 14.74 -15.65 -7.50
CA GLY A 174 13.99 -16.90 -7.38
C GLY A 174 12.59 -16.72 -6.83
N LYS A 175 12.18 -17.57 -5.88
CA LYS A 175 10.83 -17.50 -5.33
C LYS A 175 10.64 -16.24 -4.50
N GLN A 176 9.60 -15.47 -4.82
CA GLN A 176 9.21 -14.26 -4.09
C GLN A 176 8.64 -14.62 -2.70
N SER A 177 8.74 -13.68 -1.76
CA SER A 177 8.17 -13.80 -0.43
C SER A 177 7.21 -12.63 -0.19
N TRP A 178 5.92 -12.89 -0.26
CA TRP A 178 4.85 -11.93 0.04
C TRP A 178 3.99 -12.50 1.16
N GLU A 179 4.50 -12.38 2.39
CA GLU A 179 3.93 -13.03 3.57
C GLU A 179 3.64 -12.05 4.70
N ILE A 180 2.54 -12.27 5.40
CA ILE A 180 2.20 -11.60 6.66
C ILE A 180 1.79 -12.67 7.66
N ASN A 181 2.53 -12.74 8.77
CA ASN A 181 2.28 -13.69 9.85
C ASN A 181 1.82 -12.91 11.10
N VAL A 182 0.72 -13.34 11.72
CA VAL A 182 0.18 -12.70 12.92
C VAL A 182 0.01 -13.74 14.01
N THR A 183 0.65 -13.52 15.17
CA THR A 183 0.42 -14.31 16.37
C THR A 183 -0.68 -13.66 17.20
N THR A 184 -1.64 -14.46 17.66
CA THR A 184 -2.74 -14.04 18.51
C THR A 184 -2.89 -14.94 19.72
N ASP A 185 -3.78 -14.59 20.63
CA ASP A 185 -4.20 -15.43 21.75
C ASP A 185 -4.89 -16.74 21.34
N ALA A 186 -5.40 -16.82 20.09
CA ALA A 186 -6.10 -17.97 19.53
C ALA A 186 -5.28 -18.75 18.47
N GLY A 187 -3.98 -18.47 18.35
CA GLY A 187 -3.08 -19.14 17.40
C GLY A 187 -2.50 -18.21 16.35
N GLU A 188 -1.82 -18.79 15.39
CA GLU A 188 -1.12 -18.06 14.34
C GLU A 188 -1.96 -17.99 13.06
N LEU A 189 -1.93 -16.82 12.42
CA LEU A 189 -2.41 -16.62 11.06
C LEU A 189 -1.18 -16.47 10.15
N ARG A 190 -1.17 -17.18 9.03
CA ARG A 190 -0.17 -17.01 7.99
C ARG A 190 -0.87 -16.70 6.67
N MET A 191 -0.65 -15.51 6.17
CA MET A 191 -1.03 -15.10 4.82
C MET A 191 0.20 -15.22 3.91
N ALA A 192 0.02 -15.75 2.71
CA ALA A 192 1.08 -15.88 1.72
C ALA A 192 0.58 -15.54 0.31
N ASP A 193 1.55 -15.43 -0.62
CA ASP A 193 1.32 -15.10 -2.03
C ASP A 193 0.45 -13.82 -2.18
N GLY A 194 0.79 -12.77 -1.39
CA GLY A 194 0.12 -11.48 -1.44
C GLY A 194 -1.34 -11.46 -0.97
N GLY A 195 -1.78 -12.51 -0.26
CA GLY A 195 -3.16 -12.65 0.21
C GLY A 195 -3.99 -13.68 -0.57
N ALA A 196 -3.36 -14.39 -1.52
CA ALA A 196 -4.03 -15.47 -2.23
C ALA A 196 -4.16 -16.75 -1.40
N LYS A 197 -3.42 -16.88 -0.29
CA LYS A 197 -3.44 -18.05 0.60
C LYS A 197 -3.48 -17.63 2.06
N LEU A 198 -4.23 -18.37 2.87
CA LEU A 198 -4.35 -18.14 4.31
C LEU A 198 -4.37 -19.48 5.07
N TRP A 199 -3.66 -19.51 6.18
CA TRP A 199 -3.76 -20.56 7.20
C TRP A 199 -4.09 -19.91 8.55
N ILE A 200 -4.97 -20.54 9.30
CA ILE A 200 -5.31 -20.18 10.69
C ILE A 200 -5.02 -21.40 11.56
N ALA A 201 -4.15 -21.26 12.56
CA ALA A 201 -3.67 -22.33 13.42
C ALA A 201 -3.19 -23.56 12.60
N GLY A 202 -2.49 -23.33 11.50
CA GLY A 202 -1.98 -24.36 10.60
C GLY A 202 -2.99 -24.96 9.62
N VAL A 203 -4.27 -24.59 9.71
CA VAL A 203 -5.35 -25.09 8.82
C VAL A 203 -5.54 -24.11 7.66
N ALA A 204 -5.40 -24.62 6.43
CA ALA A 204 -5.65 -23.85 5.21
C ALA A 204 -7.12 -23.44 5.14
N GLN A 205 -7.36 -22.18 4.77
CA GLN A 205 -8.70 -21.62 4.64
C GLN A 205 -9.13 -21.62 3.16
N GLU A 206 -10.40 -21.93 2.94
CA GLU A 206 -11.05 -21.67 1.66
C GLU A 206 -11.28 -20.18 1.52
N LEU A 207 -10.84 -19.60 0.42
CA LEU A 207 -10.92 -18.16 0.15
C LEU A 207 -11.84 -17.89 -1.06
N PRO A 208 -12.47 -16.71 -1.13
CA PRO A 208 -13.23 -16.32 -2.32
C PRO A 208 -12.33 -16.38 -3.58
N GLU A 209 -12.90 -16.82 -4.69
CA GLU A 209 -12.17 -16.86 -5.98
C GLU A 209 -11.99 -15.48 -6.63
N GLU A 210 -12.63 -14.45 -6.07
CA GLU A 210 -12.62 -13.12 -6.64
C GLU A 210 -11.24 -12.46 -6.53
N GLY A 211 -10.73 -11.97 -7.67
CA GLY A 211 -9.48 -11.22 -7.72
C GLY A 211 -9.59 -9.81 -7.15
N GLU A 212 -8.43 -9.22 -6.85
CA GLU A 212 -8.31 -7.88 -6.24
C GLU A 212 -9.02 -6.80 -7.04
N TYR A 213 -8.73 -6.68 -8.34
CA TYR A 213 -9.25 -5.60 -9.19
C TYR A 213 -10.76 -5.66 -9.44
N PRO A 214 -11.40 -6.80 -9.68
CA PRO A 214 -12.87 -6.86 -9.74
C PRO A 214 -13.55 -6.35 -8.47
N SER A 215 -13.04 -6.73 -7.30
CA SER A 215 -13.51 -6.23 -6.01
C SER A 215 -13.29 -4.73 -5.84
N LEU A 216 -12.09 -4.25 -6.19
CA LEU A 216 -11.69 -2.85 -6.13
C LEU A 216 -12.58 -1.94 -7.01
N TYR A 217 -12.84 -2.33 -8.25
CA TYR A 217 -13.70 -1.56 -9.17
C TYR A 217 -15.15 -1.52 -8.69
N ARG A 218 -15.65 -2.60 -8.13
CA ARG A 218 -16.99 -2.64 -7.54
C ARG A 218 -17.09 -1.71 -6.32
N HIS A 219 -16.05 -1.67 -5.49
CA HIS A 219 -15.96 -0.73 -4.37
C HIS A 219 -15.99 0.73 -4.87
N PHE A 220 -15.17 1.06 -5.87
CA PHE A 220 -15.17 2.39 -6.47
C PHE A 220 -16.55 2.77 -7.04
N ALA A 221 -17.20 1.88 -7.78
CA ALA A 221 -18.55 2.14 -8.30
C ALA A 221 -19.58 2.39 -7.17
N SER A 222 -19.46 1.65 -6.05
CA SER A 222 -20.29 1.88 -4.86
C SER A 222 -20.06 3.24 -4.22
N LEU A 223 -18.79 3.69 -4.16
CA LEU A 223 -18.43 5.02 -3.66
C LEU A 223 -19.03 6.12 -4.54
N VAL A 224 -18.89 6.02 -5.86
CA VAL A 224 -19.48 6.95 -6.82
C VAL A 224 -21.00 7.03 -6.66
N ASN A 225 -21.69 5.87 -6.61
CA ASN A 225 -23.13 5.82 -6.46
C ASN A 225 -23.64 6.40 -5.12
N SER A 226 -22.82 6.34 -4.07
CA SER A 226 -23.16 6.87 -2.74
C SER A 226 -22.63 8.27 -2.48
N GLY A 227 -21.92 8.91 -3.43
CA GLY A 227 -21.32 10.22 -3.28
C GLY A 227 -20.24 10.29 -2.21
N ARG A 228 -19.55 9.18 -1.94
CA ARG A 228 -18.51 9.09 -0.92
C ARG A 228 -17.12 8.99 -1.53
N SER A 229 -16.11 9.39 -0.77
CA SER A 229 -14.70 9.16 -1.06
C SER A 229 -14.13 8.13 -0.08
N ASP A 230 -13.06 7.45 -0.50
CA ASP A 230 -12.24 6.58 0.35
C ASP A 230 -10.77 6.89 0.08
N VAL A 231 -10.17 7.67 0.99
CA VAL A 231 -8.80 8.19 0.87
C VAL A 231 -8.05 7.90 2.15
N ASP A 232 -7.75 6.63 2.40
CA ASP A 232 -6.90 6.27 3.53
C ASP A 232 -5.43 6.52 3.21
N LEU A 233 -4.78 7.36 3.99
CA LEU A 233 -3.36 7.70 3.86
C LEU A 233 -2.46 6.87 4.79
N SER A 234 -2.99 5.94 5.58
CA SER A 234 -2.20 5.20 6.58
C SER A 234 -0.99 4.47 5.98
N PRO A 235 -1.09 3.77 4.83
CA PRO A 235 0.08 3.10 4.24
C PRO A 235 1.15 4.09 3.79
N LEU A 236 0.76 5.19 3.16
CA LEU A 236 1.69 6.22 2.69
C LEU A 236 2.32 6.98 3.86
N ARG A 237 1.59 7.17 4.97
CA ARG A 237 2.12 7.77 6.20
C ARG A 237 3.25 6.93 6.79
N HIS A 238 3.10 5.61 6.82
CA HIS A 238 4.16 4.73 7.32
C HIS A 238 5.41 4.78 6.45
N VAL A 239 5.26 4.92 5.14
CA VAL A 239 6.40 5.15 4.23
C VAL A 239 7.06 6.50 4.55
N ALA A 240 6.29 7.57 4.71
CA ALA A 240 6.82 8.89 5.08
C ALA A 240 7.54 8.85 6.44
N ASP A 241 6.95 8.20 7.44
CA ASP A 241 7.57 8.02 8.75
C ASP A 241 8.87 7.23 8.67
N ALA A 242 8.95 6.22 7.78
CA ALA A 242 10.17 5.46 7.54
C ALA A 242 11.28 6.33 6.95
N PHE A 243 10.99 7.21 6.01
CA PHE A 243 11.97 8.18 5.50
C PHE A 243 12.38 9.23 6.54
N MET A 244 11.48 9.62 7.45
CA MET A 244 11.78 10.59 8.52
C MET A 244 12.60 10.00 9.66
N LEU A 245 12.29 8.78 10.09
CA LEU A 245 12.85 8.17 11.32
C LEU A 245 13.88 7.10 11.03
N GLY A 246 13.83 6.47 9.85
CA GLY A 246 14.72 5.37 9.47
C GLY A 246 16.17 5.82 9.35
N LYS A 247 17.07 5.03 9.91
CA LYS A 247 18.52 5.23 9.72
C LYS A 247 18.90 4.89 8.30
N ARG A 248 19.46 5.83 7.57
CA ARG A 248 20.00 5.60 6.24
C ARG A 248 21.31 4.82 6.34
N LYS A 249 21.40 3.72 5.59
CA LYS A 249 22.59 2.90 5.44
C LYS A 249 22.92 2.82 3.96
N GLU A 250 24.11 3.27 3.57
CA GLU A 250 24.61 3.07 2.21
C GLU A 250 25.05 1.60 2.03
N VAL A 251 24.72 1.02 0.88
CA VAL A 251 25.13 -0.31 0.45
C VAL A 251 25.77 -0.23 -0.94
N ASP A 252 26.36 -1.34 -1.40
CA ASP A 252 26.98 -1.41 -2.71
C ASP A 252 26.04 -0.95 -3.82
N ALA A 253 26.60 -0.37 -4.88
CA ALA A 253 25.84 0.04 -6.07
C ALA A 253 25.02 -1.12 -6.63
N PHE A 254 23.82 -0.83 -7.08
CA PHE A 254 22.89 -1.83 -7.63
C PHE A 254 22.54 -1.50 -9.08
N GLU A 255 22.72 -2.49 -9.96
CA GLU A 255 22.34 -2.43 -11.37
C GLU A 255 21.07 -3.28 -11.58
N SER A 256 20.05 -2.63 -12.16
CA SER A 256 18.73 -3.23 -12.41
C SER A 256 18.55 -3.63 -13.87
#